data_68764e3dc11849894147404294b33795
#
_entry.id   68764e3dc11849894147404294b33795
#
_cell.length_a   1.000
_cell.length_b   1.000
_cell.length_c   1.000
_cell.angle_alpha   90.00
_cell.angle_beta   90.00
_cell.angle_gamma   90.00
#
_symmetry.space_group_name_H-M   'P 1'
#
loop_
_entity.id
_entity.type
_entity.pdbx_description
1 polymer ?
#
loop_
_entity_poly.entity_id
_entity_poly.type
_entity_poly.pdbx_seq_one_letter_code
_entity_poly.pdbx_strand_id
1 'polypeptide(L)'
;MVSATQDLAKTGGGAISELYHTVRARTMKIVAPLEIEDYVIQTAEFMSPPRWHIGHTSWFFETILQSYKPAYKPYSEDFLFYFNSYYESFGPRLERAKRGTKSRPTVKETLKYRRRIDELMLEFLEKLADHPPADKVRSLVRLALEHEMQHQELLVYDIKHLLCDLYKPEMKPAPAASQILKGMAEVEGGLFWLGYGAEIGGRVSEDSAPADDTAPLRVWHASRDAGPGTPRCPAGDPATPGVTAFAFDNEKPVHQVFLQDFAIDRALISNGDFFEFMRSGGYRDFRWWFSEGWEVVTKEHWQAPLYWEVHDGQWMIRDFTGLHTVESKADEPVSHVSYFEASAYAKWAGKRLPTEAEWEKAACFDSSTLERKAFPWGERVADSSKANLLENEHWGVAPIGAFPNGKSVHGCQQMIGDVWEWTTSDYVPYPGFKSEFDEYNDKWFVNQKVLRGGSFATPQLHIRSTYRNFFHAHERWMVSGFRCAQDL
;
A
#
# COMPACT_ATOMS: atom_id res chain seq x y z
N MET A 1 -21.92 -0.59 -18.81
CA MET A 1 -21.90 0.66 -18.07
C MET A 1 -20.49 1.26 -18.17
N VAL A 2 -20.19 1.86 -19.30
CA VAL A 2 -18.93 2.55 -19.59
C VAL A 2 -19.33 4.00 -19.87
N SER A 3 -19.41 4.83 -18.84
CA SER A 3 -19.67 6.27 -19.03
C SER A 3 -19.47 7.16 -17.80
N ALA A 4 -18.84 6.68 -16.70
CA ALA A 4 -18.69 7.52 -15.51
C ALA A 4 -17.28 8.14 -15.33
N THR A 5 -16.34 7.90 -16.24
CA THR A 5 -14.95 8.35 -16.12
C THR A 5 -14.59 9.55 -17.01
N GLN A 6 -15.53 10.11 -17.77
CA GLN A 6 -15.22 11.16 -18.75
C GLN A 6 -15.65 12.60 -18.39
N ASP A 7 -16.32 12.84 -17.25
CA ASP A 7 -16.87 14.17 -16.91
C ASP A 7 -16.29 14.79 -15.61
N LEU A 8 -15.01 14.58 -15.28
CA LEU A 8 -14.36 15.14 -14.08
C LEU A 8 -13.76 16.56 -14.29
N ALA A 9 -14.17 17.28 -15.29
CA ALA A 9 -13.80 18.68 -15.48
C ALA A 9 -14.72 19.64 -14.67
N LYS A 10 -15.04 19.30 -13.40
CA LYS A 10 -15.81 20.17 -12.52
C LYS A 10 -14.89 20.87 -11.52
N THR A 11 -15.16 22.14 -11.27
CA THR A 11 -14.48 23.03 -10.31
C THR A 11 -14.08 22.33 -9.01
N GLY A 12 -12.88 22.61 -8.48
CA GLY A 12 -12.15 21.88 -7.44
C GLY A 12 -12.90 21.33 -6.19
N GLY A 13 -14.10 21.81 -5.85
CA GLY A 13 -14.93 21.28 -4.78
C GLY A 13 -15.72 20.00 -5.16
N GLY A 14 -16.16 19.90 -6.41
CA GLY A 14 -16.92 18.73 -6.89
C GLY A 14 -16.07 17.47 -7.03
N ALA A 15 -14.81 17.59 -7.43
CA ALA A 15 -13.91 16.46 -7.64
C ALA A 15 -13.51 15.76 -6.33
N ILE A 16 -13.23 16.50 -5.26
CA ILE A 16 -12.88 15.91 -3.96
C ILE A 16 -14.08 15.23 -3.29
N SER A 17 -15.30 15.78 -3.47
CA SER A 17 -16.52 15.15 -2.96
C SER A 17 -16.83 13.85 -3.69
N GLU A 18 -16.60 13.76 -4.99
CA GLU A 18 -16.78 12.54 -5.78
C GLU A 18 -15.76 11.46 -5.39
N LEU A 19 -14.49 11.85 -5.20
CA LEU A 19 -13.45 10.97 -4.68
C LEU A 19 -13.81 10.46 -3.27
N TYR A 20 -14.32 11.34 -2.41
CA TYR A 20 -14.79 10.98 -1.07
C TYR A 20 -15.88 9.89 -1.16
N HIS A 21 -16.91 10.10 -1.96
CA HIS A 21 -17.96 9.10 -2.16
C HIS A 21 -17.41 7.76 -2.66
N THR A 22 -16.51 7.79 -3.64
CA THR A 22 -15.94 6.58 -4.24
C THR A 22 -15.17 5.76 -3.22
N VAL A 23 -14.27 6.40 -2.47
CA VAL A 23 -13.43 5.72 -1.46
C VAL A 23 -14.30 5.18 -0.33
N ARG A 24 -15.23 5.99 0.20
CA ARG A 24 -16.10 5.58 1.29
C ARG A 24 -17.04 4.43 0.92
N ALA A 25 -17.62 4.47 -0.29
CA ALA A 25 -18.47 3.39 -0.81
C ALA A 25 -17.69 2.09 -0.99
N ARG A 26 -16.42 2.13 -1.41
CA ARG A 26 -15.59 0.96 -1.56
C ARG A 26 -15.36 0.22 -0.25
N THR A 27 -15.05 0.93 0.84
CA THR A 27 -14.93 0.29 2.16
C THR A 27 -16.20 -0.48 2.51
N MET A 28 -17.38 0.09 2.23
CA MET A 28 -18.65 -0.59 2.50
C MET A 28 -18.89 -1.79 1.56
N LYS A 29 -18.40 -1.74 0.32
CA LYS A 29 -18.46 -2.89 -0.60
C LYS A 29 -17.60 -4.06 -0.11
N ILE A 30 -16.40 -3.79 0.43
CA ILE A 30 -15.52 -4.82 1.00
C ILE A 30 -16.21 -5.54 2.16
N VAL A 31 -16.90 -4.83 3.03
CA VAL A 31 -17.52 -5.43 4.22
C VAL A 31 -18.96 -5.92 3.99
N ALA A 32 -19.54 -5.69 2.82
CA ALA A 32 -20.92 -6.07 2.53
C ALA A 32 -21.21 -7.58 2.64
N PRO A 33 -20.26 -8.50 2.29
CA PRO A 33 -20.47 -9.94 2.44
C PRO A 33 -20.34 -10.47 3.86
N LEU A 34 -19.93 -9.64 4.85
CA LEU A 34 -19.70 -10.07 6.23
C LEU A 34 -21.02 -10.20 7.00
N GLU A 35 -21.13 -11.25 7.78
CA GLU A 35 -22.16 -11.35 8.82
C GLU A 35 -21.80 -10.47 10.03
N ILE A 36 -22.79 -10.16 10.87
CA ILE A 36 -22.60 -9.19 11.98
C ILE A 36 -21.52 -9.64 12.96
N GLU A 37 -21.36 -10.94 13.16
CA GLU A 37 -20.40 -11.59 14.04
C GLU A 37 -18.97 -11.43 13.52
N ASP A 38 -18.77 -11.41 12.19
CA ASP A 38 -17.45 -11.30 11.56
C ASP A 38 -16.79 -9.94 11.84
N TYR A 39 -17.60 -8.90 12.04
CA TYR A 39 -17.10 -7.55 12.28
C TYR A 39 -16.33 -7.37 13.57
N VAL A 40 -16.44 -8.28 14.52
CA VAL A 40 -15.90 -8.09 15.88
C VAL A 40 -14.76 -9.04 16.22
N ILE A 41 -14.49 -10.04 15.39
CA ILE A 41 -13.49 -11.08 15.65
C ILE A 41 -12.08 -10.53 15.41
N GLN A 42 -11.16 -10.90 16.28
CA GLN A 42 -9.71 -10.70 16.15
C GLN A 42 -9.00 -11.96 16.64
N THR A 43 -8.30 -12.64 15.77
CA THR A 43 -7.62 -13.92 16.06
C THR A 43 -6.11 -13.76 16.23
N ALA A 44 -5.54 -12.60 15.87
CA ALA A 44 -4.12 -12.31 15.99
C ALA A 44 -3.87 -10.87 16.45
N GLU A 45 -2.74 -10.65 17.12
CA GLU A 45 -2.37 -9.33 17.66
C GLU A 45 -2.05 -8.30 16.57
N PHE A 46 -1.57 -8.76 15.41
CA PHE A 46 -1.20 -7.90 14.28
C PHE A 46 -2.40 -7.37 13.49
N MET A 47 -3.57 -7.98 13.62
CA MET A 47 -4.77 -7.60 12.88
C MET A 47 -5.72 -6.71 13.68
N SER A 48 -6.76 -6.21 13.02
CA SER A 48 -7.86 -5.47 13.64
C SER A 48 -9.21 -5.97 13.13
N PRO A 49 -10.25 -5.97 13.98
CA PRO A 49 -11.58 -6.37 13.52
C PRO A 49 -12.12 -5.42 12.44
N PRO A 50 -12.90 -5.87 11.45
CA PRO A 50 -13.52 -5.02 10.44
C PRO A 50 -14.26 -3.80 11.02
N ARG A 51 -14.97 -3.95 12.12
CA ARG A 51 -15.61 -2.86 12.86
C ARG A 51 -14.62 -1.74 13.22
N TRP A 52 -13.41 -2.10 13.63
CA TRP A 52 -12.41 -1.12 14.03
C TRP A 52 -11.94 -0.29 12.84
N HIS A 53 -11.67 -0.91 11.67
CA HIS A 53 -11.29 -0.18 10.45
C HIS A 53 -12.35 0.84 10.03
N ILE A 54 -13.63 0.46 10.04
CA ILE A 54 -14.76 1.36 9.71
C ILE A 54 -14.81 2.55 10.67
N GLY A 55 -14.64 2.29 11.97
CA GLY A 55 -14.67 3.33 12.98
C GLY A 55 -13.44 4.25 12.92
N HIS A 56 -12.25 3.67 12.75
CA HIS A 56 -10.98 4.40 12.69
C HIS A 56 -10.91 5.37 11.50
N THR A 57 -11.28 4.92 10.29
CA THR A 57 -11.31 5.81 9.14
C THR A 57 -12.35 6.92 9.29
N SER A 58 -13.48 6.65 9.95
CA SER A 58 -14.48 7.70 10.27
C SER A 58 -13.95 8.67 11.31
N TRP A 59 -13.26 8.19 12.35
CA TRP A 59 -12.59 9.00 13.35
C TRP A 59 -11.56 9.95 12.72
N PHE A 60 -10.80 9.48 11.74
CA PHE A 60 -9.80 10.33 11.06
C PHE A 60 -10.47 11.51 10.34
N PHE A 61 -11.58 11.32 9.65
CA PHE A 61 -12.36 12.42 9.07
C PHE A 61 -12.99 13.32 10.14
N GLU A 62 -13.42 12.76 11.27
CA GLU A 62 -13.95 13.55 12.37
C GLU A 62 -12.93 14.53 12.94
N THR A 63 -11.63 14.16 12.99
CA THR A 63 -10.56 15.09 13.44
C THR A 63 -10.45 16.33 12.55
N ILE A 64 -10.71 16.17 11.23
CA ILE A 64 -10.77 17.32 10.30
C ILE A 64 -11.95 18.23 10.64
N LEU A 65 -13.14 17.67 10.89
CA LEU A 65 -14.31 18.45 11.30
C LEU A 65 -14.07 19.19 12.61
N GLN A 66 -13.46 18.54 13.61
CA GLN A 66 -13.10 19.18 14.88
C GLN A 66 -12.18 20.37 14.68
N SER A 67 -11.25 20.29 13.73
CA SER A 67 -10.24 21.29 13.49
C SER A 67 -10.75 22.51 12.71
N TYR A 68 -11.70 22.30 11.81
CA TYR A 68 -12.11 23.33 10.85
C TYR A 68 -13.59 23.74 10.93
N LYS A 69 -14.38 23.16 11.84
CA LYS A 69 -15.77 23.51 12.10
C LYS A 69 -15.93 23.96 13.56
N PRO A 70 -15.76 25.25 13.89
CA PRO A 70 -15.63 25.74 15.29
C PRO A 70 -16.75 25.35 16.26
N ALA A 71 -17.96 25.11 15.76
CA ALA A 71 -19.11 24.70 16.59
C ALA A 71 -19.29 23.16 16.65
N TYR A 72 -18.39 22.39 16.02
CA TYR A 72 -18.48 20.95 16.00
C TYR A 72 -18.14 20.36 17.37
N LYS A 73 -18.97 19.43 17.83
CA LYS A 73 -18.71 18.62 19.03
C LYS A 73 -18.46 17.18 18.61
N PRO A 74 -17.48 16.50 19.21
CA PRO A 74 -17.21 15.09 18.94
C PRO A 74 -18.49 14.25 19.05
N TYR A 75 -18.62 13.27 18.18
CA TYR A 75 -19.75 12.34 18.19
C TYR A 75 -19.85 11.58 19.51
N SER A 76 -18.72 11.15 20.06
CA SER A 76 -18.61 10.48 21.36
C SER A 76 -17.16 10.54 21.86
N GLU A 77 -16.95 10.87 23.13
CA GLU A 77 -15.62 10.84 23.75
C GLU A 77 -15.05 9.41 23.81
N ASP A 78 -15.90 8.39 24.03
CA ASP A 78 -15.47 6.99 24.01
C ASP A 78 -14.93 6.59 22.65
N PHE A 79 -15.43 7.14 21.54
CA PHE A 79 -14.97 6.83 20.20
C PHE A 79 -13.61 7.42 19.91
N LEU A 80 -13.25 8.53 20.54
CA LEU A 80 -11.90 9.09 20.46
C LEU A 80 -10.87 8.10 21.01
N PHE A 81 -11.14 7.46 22.13
CA PHE A 81 -10.28 6.42 22.70
C PHE A 81 -10.28 5.13 21.85
N TYR A 82 -11.47 4.70 21.41
CA TYR A 82 -11.65 3.42 20.74
C TYR A 82 -11.03 3.34 19.36
N PHE A 83 -11.16 4.43 18.61
CA PHE A 83 -10.77 4.48 17.20
C PHE A 83 -9.47 5.23 16.95
N ASN A 84 -8.84 5.83 17.98
CA ASN A 84 -7.48 6.30 17.89
C ASN A 84 -6.52 5.10 17.71
N SER A 85 -5.53 5.23 16.82
CA SER A 85 -4.54 4.18 16.53
C SER A 85 -3.19 4.45 17.20
N TYR A 86 -2.42 5.39 16.65
CA TYR A 86 -1.05 5.65 17.06
C TYR A 86 -0.80 7.11 17.48
N TYR A 87 -1.82 7.93 17.43
CA TYR A 87 -1.68 9.37 17.59
C TYR A 87 -1.70 9.76 19.06
N GLU A 88 -0.51 9.96 19.63
CA GLU A 88 -0.34 10.38 21.02
C GLU A 88 -0.92 11.79 21.25
N SER A 89 -0.89 12.65 20.22
CA SER A 89 -1.45 14.00 20.27
C SER A 89 -2.96 14.04 20.52
N PHE A 90 -3.69 12.95 20.21
CA PHE A 90 -5.14 12.81 20.45
C PHE A 90 -5.46 12.09 21.76
N GLY A 91 -4.45 11.78 22.59
CA GLY A 91 -4.63 11.18 23.91
C GLY A 91 -4.62 9.64 23.93
N PRO A 92 -5.12 9.03 25.01
CA PRO A 92 -5.04 7.58 25.20
C PRO A 92 -5.81 6.81 24.13
N ARG A 93 -5.33 5.60 23.82
CA ARG A 93 -5.87 4.73 22.78
C ARG A 93 -6.02 3.29 23.23
N LEU A 94 -6.86 2.55 22.52
CA LEU A 94 -6.95 1.10 22.68
C LEU A 94 -5.81 0.41 21.92
N GLU A 95 -5.03 -0.40 22.63
CA GLU A 95 -3.95 -1.20 22.06
C GLU A 95 -4.47 -2.13 20.93
N ARG A 96 -3.68 -2.32 19.85
CA ARG A 96 -4.09 -3.14 18.70
C ARG A 96 -4.55 -4.53 19.12
N ALA A 97 -3.75 -5.25 19.92
CA ALA A 97 -4.06 -6.60 20.39
C ALA A 97 -5.39 -6.73 21.17
N LYS A 98 -5.93 -5.61 21.66
CA LYS A 98 -7.17 -5.57 22.46
C LYS A 98 -8.40 -5.09 21.70
N ARG A 99 -8.30 -4.75 20.41
CA ARG A 99 -9.41 -4.19 19.62
C ARG A 99 -10.61 -5.13 19.51
N GLY A 100 -10.37 -6.43 19.43
CA GLY A 100 -11.41 -7.46 19.40
C GLY A 100 -11.94 -7.89 20.77
N THR A 101 -11.33 -7.46 21.88
CA THR A 101 -11.77 -7.86 23.23
C THR A 101 -12.96 -7.05 23.77
N LYS A 102 -13.40 -6.05 23.03
CA LYS A 102 -14.48 -5.14 23.46
C LYS A 102 -15.73 -5.35 22.62
N SER A 103 -16.87 -5.50 23.26
CA SER A 103 -18.18 -5.60 22.60
C SER A 103 -18.79 -4.25 22.22
N ARG A 104 -18.22 -3.15 22.72
CA ARG A 104 -18.67 -1.77 22.44
C ARG A 104 -17.52 -0.94 21.83
N PRO A 105 -17.86 0.01 20.92
CA PRO A 105 -19.19 0.23 20.34
C PRO A 105 -19.66 -0.98 19.53
N THR A 106 -20.98 -1.16 19.40
CA THR A 106 -21.57 -2.19 18.54
C THR A 106 -21.32 -1.88 17.05
N VAL A 107 -21.46 -2.87 16.18
CA VAL A 107 -21.41 -2.67 14.73
C VAL A 107 -22.45 -1.64 14.28
N LYS A 108 -23.68 -1.74 14.80
CA LYS A 108 -24.76 -0.79 14.52
C LYS A 108 -24.40 0.66 14.89
N GLU A 109 -23.79 0.86 16.06
CA GLU A 109 -23.33 2.19 16.51
C GLU A 109 -22.18 2.70 15.63
N THR A 110 -21.21 1.87 15.27
CA THR A 110 -20.10 2.22 14.40
C THR A 110 -20.59 2.61 12.99
N LEU A 111 -21.52 1.86 12.42
CA LEU A 111 -22.12 2.19 11.12
C LEU A 111 -22.97 3.47 11.17
N LYS A 112 -23.66 3.72 12.29
CA LYS A 112 -24.36 5.00 12.51
C LYS A 112 -23.40 6.16 12.60
N TYR A 113 -22.28 5.98 13.32
CA TYR A 113 -21.19 6.94 13.42
C TYR A 113 -20.65 7.28 12.03
N ARG A 114 -20.26 6.26 11.24
CA ARG A 114 -19.76 6.44 9.89
C ARG A 114 -20.72 7.27 9.02
N ARG A 115 -22.00 6.91 8.97
CA ARG A 115 -23.00 7.68 8.20
C ARG A 115 -23.09 9.13 8.63
N ARG A 116 -23.05 9.39 9.96
CA ARG A 116 -23.10 10.76 10.46
C ARG A 116 -21.88 11.57 10.05
N ILE A 117 -20.68 10.98 10.07
CA ILE A 117 -19.48 11.64 9.62
C ILE A 117 -19.53 11.89 8.11
N ASP A 118 -20.03 10.95 7.32
CA ASP A 118 -20.20 11.13 5.87
C ASP A 118 -21.12 12.31 5.53
N GLU A 119 -22.28 12.41 6.19
CA GLU A 119 -23.21 13.54 6.03
C GLU A 119 -22.52 14.88 6.32
N LEU A 120 -21.80 14.96 7.44
CA LEU A 120 -21.14 16.18 7.87
C LEU A 120 -19.96 16.57 6.99
N MET A 121 -19.19 15.59 6.52
CA MET A 121 -18.07 15.84 5.62
C MET A 121 -18.54 16.32 4.25
N LEU A 122 -19.59 15.73 3.70
CA LEU A 122 -20.15 16.16 2.41
C LEU A 122 -20.72 17.60 2.50
N GLU A 123 -21.50 17.89 3.56
CA GLU A 123 -21.95 19.26 3.81
C GLU A 123 -20.78 20.26 3.95
N PHE A 124 -19.67 19.81 4.59
CA PHE A 124 -18.49 20.64 4.79
C PHE A 124 -17.74 20.87 3.48
N LEU A 125 -17.58 19.81 2.66
CA LEU A 125 -16.90 19.90 1.37
C LEU A 125 -17.65 20.77 0.34
N GLU A 126 -18.98 20.75 0.34
CA GLU A 126 -19.81 21.62 -0.51
C GLU A 126 -19.57 23.10 -0.20
N LYS A 127 -19.33 23.43 1.07
CA LYS A 127 -19.09 24.81 1.54
C LYS A 127 -17.61 25.19 1.59
N LEU A 128 -16.71 24.29 1.20
CA LEU A 128 -15.28 24.47 1.41
C LEU A 128 -14.68 25.67 0.66
N ALA A 129 -15.25 26.06 -0.50
CA ALA A 129 -14.81 27.22 -1.26
C ALA A 129 -14.91 28.52 -0.47
N ASP A 130 -15.85 28.60 0.49
CA ASP A 130 -16.14 29.77 1.30
C ASP A 130 -15.32 29.84 2.61
N HIS A 131 -14.50 28.80 2.88
CA HIS A 131 -13.70 28.69 4.10
C HIS A 131 -12.20 28.85 3.82
N PRO A 132 -11.52 29.90 4.35
CA PRO A 132 -10.05 29.91 4.39
C PRO A 132 -9.58 28.98 5.52
N PRO A 133 -8.57 28.14 5.32
CA PRO A 133 -7.76 27.88 4.13
C PRO A 133 -8.23 26.62 3.36
N ALA A 134 -9.02 26.81 2.31
CA ALA A 134 -9.61 25.71 1.53
C ALA A 134 -8.59 24.69 1.02
N ASP A 135 -7.41 25.12 0.57
CA ASP A 135 -6.40 24.23 0.01
C ASP A 135 -5.78 23.32 1.08
N LYS A 136 -5.54 23.84 2.28
CA LYS A 136 -5.06 23.04 3.39
C LYS A 136 -6.07 21.95 3.79
N VAL A 137 -7.34 22.30 3.84
CA VAL A 137 -8.42 21.34 4.12
C VAL A 137 -8.50 20.28 3.02
N ARG A 138 -8.41 20.66 1.75
CA ARG A 138 -8.37 19.71 0.63
C ARG A 138 -7.22 18.71 0.75
N SER A 139 -6.02 19.19 1.11
CA SER A 139 -4.84 18.33 1.32
C SER A 139 -5.05 17.35 2.46
N LEU A 140 -5.64 17.78 3.58
CA LEU A 140 -5.97 16.90 4.71
C LEU A 140 -7.07 15.89 4.38
N VAL A 141 -8.10 16.29 3.65
CA VAL A 141 -9.13 15.37 3.17
C VAL A 141 -8.52 14.36 2.19
N ARG A 142 -7.62 14.80 1.31
CA ARG A 142 -6.90 13.88 0.43
C ARG A 142 -6.07 12.88 1.24
N LEU A 143 -5.31 13.32 2.23
CA LEU A 143 -4.58 12.41 3.14
C LEU A 143 -5.53 11.41 3.82
N ALA A 144 -6.67 11.88 4.32
CA ALA A 144 -7.65 11.00 4.96
C ALA A 144 -8.24 9.95 4.00
N LEU A 145 -8.41 10.29 2.72
CA LEU A 145 -8.83 9.36 1.68
C LEU A 145 -7.73 8.34 1.35
N GLU A 146 -6.48 8.76 1.27
CA GLU A 146 -5.33 7.87 1.11
C GLU A 146 -5.20 6.92 2.31
N HIS A 147 -5.37 7.44 3.52
CA HIS A 147 -5.40 6.65 4.75
C HIS A 147 -6.55 5.61 4.76
N GLU A 148 -7.74 5.99 4.29
CA GLU A 148 -8.83 5.01 4.17
C GLU A 148 -8.52 3.95 3.11
N MET A 149 -7.87 4.30 2.00
CA MET A 149 -7.43 3.32 1.00
C MET A 149 -6.37 2.36 1.55
N GLN A 150 -5.44 2.81 2.41
CA GLN A 150 -4.56 1.89 3.16
C GLN A 150 -5.37 0.95 4.04
N HIS A 151 -6.39 1.46 4.72
CA HIS A 151 -7.26 0.64 5.55
C HIS A 151 -8.17 -0.32 4.77
N GLN A 152 -8.51 -0.02 3.52
CA GLN A 152 -9.18 -0.98 2.63
C GLN A 152 -8.29 -2.19 2.35
N GLU A 153 -7.02 -1.95 2.08
CA GLU A 153 -6.04 -3.00 1.88
C GLU A 153 -5.81 -3.85 3.14
N LEU A 154 -5.57 -3.19 4.28
CA LEU A 154 -5.42 -3.89 5.58
C LEU A 154 -6.69 -4.69 5.93
N LEU A 155 -7.87 -4.17 5.63
CA LEU A 155 -9.14 -4.83 5.85
C LEU A 155 -9.26 -6.13 5.03
N VAL A 156 -8.80 -6.13 3.77
CA VAL A 156 -8.75 -7.34 2.94
C VAL A 156 -7.81 -8.38 3.52
N TYR A 157 -6.64 -7.97 4.03
CA TYR A 157 -5.69 -8.87 4.69
C TYR A 157 -6.29 -9.48 5.96
N ASP A 158 -6.92 -8.66 6.79
CA ASP A 158 -7.53 -9.08 8.04
C ASP A 158 -8.73 -10.01 7.80
N ILE A 159 -9.58 -9.71 6.80
CA ILE A 159 -10.67 -10.60 6.37
C ILE A 159 -10.11 -11.93 5.84
N LYS A 160 -9.03 -11.92 5.06
CA LYS A 160 -8.39 -13.16 4.61
C LYS A 160 -7.91 -14.00 5.77
N HIS A 161 -7.28 -13.38 6.77
CA HIS A 161 -6.79 -14.09 7.95
C HIS A 161 -7.93 -14.66 8.80
N LEU A 162 -9.03 -13.93 8.92
CA LEU A 162 -10.19 -14.33 9.73
C LEU A 162 -11.06 -15.40 9.07
N LEU A 163 -11.41 -15.19 7.82
CA LEU A 163 -12.52 -15.90 7.16
C LEU A 163 -12.06 -16.70 5.95
N CYS A 164 -10.96 -16.26 5.30
CA CYS A 164 -10.44 -16.89 4.09
C CYS A 164 -11.55 -17.32 3.13
N ASP A 165 -11.74 -18.62 2.95
CA ASP A 165 -12.74 -19.22 2.06
C ASP A 165 -14.20 -19.10 2.54
N LEU A 166 -14.45 -18.58 3.74
CA LEU A 166 -15.79 -18.23 4.22
C LEU A 166 -16.28 -16.87 3.70
N TYR A 167 -15.34 -15.96 3.39
CA TYR A 167 -15.67 -14.67 2.80
C TYR A 167 -16.06 -14.86 1.33
N LYS A 168 -17.26 -14.44 0.94
CA LYS A 168 -17.84 -14.66 -0.39
C LYS A 168 -18.21 -13.34 -1.08
N PRO A 169 -17.21 -12.54 -1.51
CA PRO A 169 -17.47 -11.36 -2.29
C PRO A 169 -17.90 -11.73 -3.72
N GLU A 170 -18.44 -10.76 -4.45
CA GLU A 170 -18.58 -10.89 -5.89
C GLU A 170 -17.19 -10.96 -6.54
N MET A 171 -16.89 -12.05 -7.24
CA MET A 171 -15.58 -12.30 -7.82
C MET A 171 -15.64 -12.27 -9.35
N LYS A 172 -14.58 -11.73 -9.96
CA LYS A 172 -14.33 -11.83 -11.40
C LYS A 172 -13.16 -12.79 -11.65
N PRO A 173 -13.20 -13.60 -12.70
CA PRO A 173 -12.07 -14.45 -13.03
C PRO A 173 -10.84 -13.62 -13.38
N ALA A 174 -9.66 -14.05 -12.91
CA ALA A 174 -8.40 -13.46 -13.34
C ALA A 174 -8.17 -13.74 -14.85
N PRO A 175 -7.51 -12.82 -15.58
CA PRO A 175 -7.12 -13.07 -16.96
C PRO A 175 -6.16 -14.26 -17.03
N ALA A 176 -6.26 -15.04 -18.11
CA ALA A 176 -5.29 -16.08 -18.37
C ALA A 176 -3.91 -15.48 -18.71
N ALA A 177 -2.84 -16.18 -18.32
CA ALA A 177 -1.48 -15.80 -18.73
C ALA A 177 -1.36 -15.77 -20.25
N SER A 178 -0.82 -14.70 -20.80
CA SER A 178 -0.53 -14.61 -22.24
C SER A 178 0.85 -15.15 -22.57
N GLN A 179 1.86 -14.73 -21.84
CA GLN A 179 3.26 -15.15 -21.96
C GLN A 179 4.04 -14.79 -20.70
N ILE A 180 4.71 -15.78 -20.11
CA ILE A 180 5.66 -15.53 -19.02
C ILE A 180 7.02 -15.17 -19.65
N LEU A 181 7.52 -13.97 -19.36
CA LEU A 181 8.85 -13.54 -19.75
C LEU A 181 9.88 -14.07 -18.75
N LYS A 182 10.56 -15.15 -19.10
CA LYS A 182 11.59 -15.77 -18.25
C LYS A 182 12.92 -15.00 -18.30
N GLY A 183 13.76 -15.29 -17.30
CA GLY A 183 15.10 -14.72 -17.18
C GLY A 183 15.10 -13.30 -16.61
N MET A 184 16.26 -12.67 -16.66
CA MET A 184 16.50 -11.37 -16.05
C MET A 184 16.59 -10.27 -17.12
N ALA A 185 16.23 -9.07 -16.74
CA ALA A 185 16.46 -7.84 -17.50
C ALA A 185 17.74 -7.20 -16.97
N GLU A 186 18.70 -6.92 -17.86
CA GLU A 186 19.86 -6.10 -17.55
C GLU A 186 19.45 -4.63 -17.53
N VAL A 187 19.85 -3.92 -16.48
CA VAL A 187 19.57 -2.50 -16.27
C VAL A 187 20.89 -1.78 -16.03
N GLU A 188 21.22 -0.86 -16.93
CA GLU A 188 22.41 -0.03 -16.80
C GLU A 188 22.37 0.80 -15.51
N GLY A 189 23.46 0.87 -14.79
CA GLY A 189 23.62 1.62 -13.54
C GLY A 189 23.63 3.15 -13.74
N GLY A 190 24.52 3.82 -13.02
CA GLY A 190 24.68 5.26 -13.07
C GLY A 190 23.77 6.03 -12.11
N LEU A 191 23.72 7.35 -12.27
CA LEU A 191 22.88 8.23 -11.45
C LEU A 191 21.40 8.05 -11.80
N PHE A 192 20.59 7.95 -10.76
CA PHE A 192 19.13 7.79 -10.87
C PHE A 192 18.42 8.68 -9.85
N TRP A 193 17.29 9.25 -10.23
CA TRP A 193 16.43 10.04 -9.36
C TRP A 193 15.38 9.14 -8.69
N LEU A 194 15.56 8.86 -7.40
CA LEU A 194 14.68 8.03 -6.58
C LEU A 194 13.68 8.91 -5.82
N GLY A 195 12.43 8.46 -5.72
CA GLY A 195 11.38 9.09 -4.91
C GLY A 195 10.49 10.05 -5.72
N TYR A 196 9.57 10.73 -5.05
CA TYR A 196 8.57 11.62 -5.66
C TYR A 196 9.05 13.07 -5.67
N GLY A 197 8.90 13.75 -6.80
CA GLY A 197 9.24 15.16 -6.96
C GLY A 197 9.77 15.47 -8.37
N ALA A 198 9.93 16.77 -8.67
CA ALA A 198 10.58 17.22 -9.89
C ALA A 198 12.11 17.03 -9.76
N GLU A 199 12.76 16.61 -10.84
CA GLU A 199 14.21 16.60 -10.92
C GLU A 199 14.72 18.03 -10.83
N ILE A 200 15.52 18.35 -9.80
CA ILE A 200 16.08 19.68 -9.65
C ILE A 200 17.35 19.74 -10.50
N GLY A 201 17.25 20.31 -11.67
CA GLY A 201 18.42 20.75 -12.43
C GLY A 201 19.16 21.84 -11.69
N GLY A 202 20.14 21.47 -10.87
CA GLY A 202 21.15 22.34 -10.31
C GLY A 202 20.69 23.37 -9.27
N ARG A 203 21.16 23.19 -8.03
CA ARG A 203 21.13 24.06 -6.85
C ARG A 203 19.91 23.99 -5.94
N VAL A 204 20.15 23.48 -4.77
CA VAL A 204 19.35 23.70 -3.56
C VAL A 204 19.38 25.19 -3.26
N SER A 205 18.26 25.89 -3.31
CA SER A 205 18.16 27.22 -2.75
C SER A 205 18.01 27.10 -1.23
N GLU A 206 19.04 27.49 -0.50
CA GLU A 206 18.99 27.75 0.93
C GLU A 206 18.19 29.03 1.16
N ASP A 207 16.91 28.95 1.37
CA ASP A 207 16.13 30.03 2.00
C ASP A 207 14.82 29.45 2.55
N SER A 208 14.82 29.09 3.82
CA SER A 208 13.61 29.01 4.63
C SER A 208 13.92 29.34 6.10
N ALA A 209 13.55 30.55 6.48
CA ALA A 209 13.56 31.02 7.86
C ALA A 209 12.44 30.36 8.68
N PRO A 210 12.59 30.21 10.02
CA PRO A 210 11.64 29.47 10.86
C PRO A 210 10.35 30.27 11.08
N ALA A 211 9.22 29.57 11.08
CA ALA A 211 7.91 30.12 11.37
C ALA A 211 7.60 30.14 12.87
N ASP A 212 6.93 31.18 13.30
CA ASP A 212 6.52 31.52 14.65
C ASP A 212 5.49 30.53 15.24
N ASP A 213 5.74 30.12 16.46
CA ASP A 213 5.12 29.00 17.18
C ASP A 213 4.15 29.52 18.25
N THR A 214 3.00 30.07 17.85
CA THR A 214 1.93 30.40 18.80
C THR A 214 0.53 30.15 18.26
N ALA A 215 0.05 28.91 18.36
CA ALA A 215 -1.39 28.63 18.38
C ALA A 215 -1.68 27.28 19.05
N PRO A 216 -2.63 27.22 20.00
CA PRO A 216 -3.00 25.99 20.66
C PRO A 216 -4.04 25.25 19.80
N LEU A 217 -3.61 24.28 19.05
CA LEU A 217 -4.43 23.15 18.55
C LEU A 217 -3.52 22.28 17.69
N ARG A 218 -3.14 21.15 18.24
CA ARG A 218 -2.30 20.13 17.58
C ARG A 218 -3.13 19.46 16.50
N VAL A 219 -3.09 20.01 15.32
CA VAL A 219 -3.68 19.44 14.11
C VAL A 219 -2.59 19.39 13.07
N TRP A 220 -2.53 18.30 12.34
CA TRP A 220 -1.73 18.05 11.17
C TRP A 220 -1.33 19.33 10.42
N HIS A 221 -0.07 19.71 10.49
CA HIS A 221 0.45 20.83 9.71
C HIS A 221 0.99 20.29 8.40
N ALA A 222 0.19 20.38 7.33
CA ALA A 222 0.76 20.34 6.01
C ALA A 222 1.73 21.52 5.87
N SER A 223 3.01 21.25 5.55
CA SER A 223 4.03 22.29 5.44
C SER A 223 3.58 23.36 4.42
N ARG A 224 3.82 24.62 4.77
CA ARG A 224 3.64 25.76 3.88
C ARG A 224 4.80 25.76 2.90
N ASP A 225 4.68 25.28 1.70
CA ASP A 225 5.50 25.77 0.58
C ASP A 225 5.10 25.05 -0.73
N ALA A 226 3.95 25.45 -1.27
CA ALA A 226 3.78 25.48 -2.70
C ALA A 226 3.66 26.95 -3.10
N GLY A 227 4.78 27.65 -3.23
CA GLY A 227 4.83 28.96 -3.83
C GLY A 227 4.44 28.91 -5.32
N PRO A 228 3.92 30.00 -5.91
CA PRO A 228 3.62 30.05 -7.33
C PRO A 228 4.93 29.95 -8.11
N GLY A 229 5.21 28.80 -8.74
CA GLY A 229 6.39 28.57 -9.55
C GLY A 229 7.07 27.21 -9.41
N THR A 230 6.51 26.28 -8.63
CA THR A 230 7.05 24.91 -8.61
C THR A 230 6.95 24.27 -9.99
N PRO A 231 8.07 23.75 -10.56
CA PRO A 231 8.05 23.04 -11.82
C PRO A 231 7.08 21.85 -11.70
N ARG A 232 6.23 21.66 -12.69
CA ARG A 232 5.37 20.47 -12.78
C ARG A 232 6.27 19.24 -12.82
N CYS A 233 6.05 18.32 -11.90
CA CYS A 233 6.70 17.02 -11.91
C CYS A 233 6.43 16.33 -13.26
N PRO A 234 7.45 15.96 -14.06
CA PRO A 234 7.23 15.21 -15.29
C PRO A 234 6.65 13.81 -15.03
N ALA A 235 6.93 13.20 -13.88
CA ALA A 235 6.21 12.04 -13.39
C ALA A 235 4.99 12.49 -12.59
N GLY A 236 4.05 13.17 -13.27
CA GLY A 236 2.81 13.58 -12.64
C GLY A 236 2.00 12.37 -12.22
N ASP A 237 1.62 12.32 -10.92
CA ASP A 237 0.40 11.65 -10.54
C ASP A 237 -0.66 12.05 -11.59
N PRO A 238 -1.31 11.12 -12.30
CA PRO A 238 -2.39 11.46 -13.20
C PRO A 238 -3.51 12.01 -12.35
N ALA A 239 -3.42 13.31 -12.08
CA ALA A 239 -4.43 14.01 -11.32
C ALA A 239 -5.77 13.71 -11.99
N THR A 240 -6.67 13.09 -11.25
CA THR A 240 -8.09 13.20 -11.57
C THR A 240 -8.32 14.69 -11.77
N PRO A 241 -8.80 15.16 -12.92
CA PRO A 241 -8.94 16.58 -13.18
C PRO A 241 -9.64 17.26 -12.01
N GLY A 242 -9.00 18.24 -11.38
CA GLY A 242 -9.51 18.94 -10.20
C GLY A 242 -9.13 18.34 -8.83
N VAL A 243 -8.36 17.27 -8.76
CA VAL A 243 -7.78 16.73 -7.52
C VAL A 243 -6.27 16.93 -7.55
N THR A 244 -5.70 17.46 -6.47
CA THR A 244 -4.25 17.68 -6.34
C THR A 244 -3.50 16.35 -6.40
N ALA A 245 -2.40 16.30 -7.12
CA ALA A 245 -1.46 15.19 -7.10
C ALA A 245 -1.02 14.92 -5.66
N PHE A 246 -0.94 13.62 -5.27
CA PHE A 246 -0.61 13.20 -3.91
C PHE A 246 0.58 12.24 -3.91
N ALA A 247 1.50 12.44 -2.96
CA ALA A 247 2.46 11.46 -2.53
C ALA A 247 2.67 11.62 -1.02
N PHE A 248 2.93 10.52 -0.32
CA PHE A 248 3.29 10.58 1.08
C PHE A 248 4.66 11.27 1.27
N ASP A 249 4.87 11.81 2.46
CA ASP A 249 6.13 12.45 2.82
C ASP A 249 7.32 11.48 2.79
N ASN A 250 7.10 10.19 3.11
CA ASN A 250 8.12 9.14 3.04
C ASN A 250 8.61 8.82 1.62
N GLU A 251 7.90 9.28 0.59
CA GLU A 251 8.31 9.18 -0.81
C GLU A 251 9.19 10.36 -1.25
N LYS A 252 9.39 11.36 -0.38
CA LYS A 252 10.02 12.66 -0.65
C LYS A 252 11.25 12.89 0.23
N PRO A 253 12.13 13.82 -0.21
CA PRO A 253 12.19 14.42 -1.54
C PRO A 253 12.75 13.46 -2.59
N VAL A 254 12.51 13.75 -3.87
CA VAL A 254 13.28 13.12 -4.95
C VAL A 254 14.76 13.44 -4.75
N HIS A 255 15.64 12.45 -4.88
CA HIS A 255 17.07 12.61 -4.66
C HIS A 255 17.87 11.70 -5.57
N GLN A 256 19.14 12.04 -5.79
CA GLN A 256 20.02 11.21 -6.61
C GLN A 256 20.60 10.05 -5.82
N VAL A 257 20.58 8.88 -6.42
CA VAL A 257 21.30 7.67 -5.99
C VAL A 257 22.18 7.17 -7.11
N PHE A 258 23.33 6.56 -6.78
CA PHE A 258 24.17 5.88 -7.75
C PHE A 258 23.88 4.38 -7.67
N LEU A 259 23.64 3.75 -8.81
CA LEU A 259 23.46 2.31 -8.94
C LEU A 259 24.60 1.71 -9.78
N GLN A 260 25.04 0.51 -9.42
CA GLN A 260 25.86 -0.33 -10.28
C GLN A 260 24.96 -0.96 -11.37
N ASP A 261 25.56 -1.51 -12.43
CA ASP A 261 24.84 -2.33 -13.38
C ASP A 261 24.27 -3.56 -12.65
N PHE A 262 23.03 -3.91 -12.95
CA PHE A 262 22.36 -5.03 -12.29
C PHE A 262 21.41 -5.75 -13.25
N ALA A 263 21.10 -6.98 -12.92
CA ALA A 263 20.01 -7.71 -13.56
C ALA A 263 18.88 -7.91 -12.57
N ILE A 264 17.63 -7.87 -13.06
CA ILE A 264 16.42 -8.09 -12.26
C ILE A 264 15.49 -9.08 -12.96
N ASP A 265 14.84 -9.97 -12.21
CA ASP A 265 13.91 -10.93 -12.78
C ASP A 265 12.77 -10.22 -13.51
N ARG A 266 12.47 -10.65 -14.76
CA ARG A 266 11.34 -10.13 -15.52
C ARG A 266 10.00 -10.54 -14.95
N ALA A 267 9.95 -11.65 -14.23
CA ALA A 267 8.76 -12.17 -13.56
C ALA A 267 8.93 -12.16 -12.05
N LEU A 268 7.81 -12.14 -11.32
CA LEU A 268 7.75 -12.48 -9.90
C LEU A 268 8.17 -13.94 -9.70
N ILE A 269 8.65 -14.29 -8.49
CA ILE A 269 8.86 -15.70 -8.13
C ILE A 269 7.50 -16.37 -7.99
N SER A 270 7.34 -17.48 -8.70
CA SER A 270 6.08 -18.23 -8.72
C SER A 270 5.94 -19.20 -7.52
N ASN A 271 4.72 -19.67 -7.28
CA ASN A 271 4.46 -20.74 -6.31
C ASN A 271 5.28 -22.00 -6.66
N GLY A 272 5.37 -22.35 -7.95
CA GLY A 272 6.15 -23.50 -8.42
C GLY A 272 7.64 -23.37 -8.11
N ASP A 273 8.22 -22.18 -8.41
CA ASP A 273 9.64 -21.90 -8.10
C ASP A 273 9.91 -21.94 -6.60
N PHE A 274 9.03 -21.35 -5.79
CA PHE A 274 9.17 -21.36 -4.34
C PHE A 274 9.01 -22.77 -3.74
N PHE A 275 8.14 -23.57 -4.32
CA PHE A 275 7.95 -24.95 -3.90
C PHE A 275 9.21 -25.82 -4.14
N GLU A 276 9.96 -25.58 -5.22
CA GLU A 276 11.25 -26.26 -5.43
C GLU A 276 12.29 -25.89 -4.34
N PHE A 277 12.32 -24.62 -3.90
CA PHE A 277 13.12 -24.22 -2.73
C PHE A 277 12.71 -25.02 -1.47
N MET A 278 11.42 -25.14 -1.20
CA MET A 278 10.90 -25.91 -0.06
C MET A 278 11.31 -27.39 -0.17
N ARG A 279 11.11 -28.00 -1.34
CA ARG A 279 11.46 -29.42 -1.60
C ARG A 279 12.95 -29.69 -1.46
N SER A 280 13.80 -28.76 -1.81
CA SER A 280 15.26 -28.85 -1.66
C SER A 280 15.72 -28.73 -0.20
N GLY A 281 14.80 -28.55 0.73
CA GLY A 281 15.09 -28.40 2.16
C GLY A 281 15.34 -26.98 2.61
N GLY A 282 14.85 -25.98 1.88
CA GLY A 282 15.08 -24.57 2.15
C GLY A 282 14.76 -24.13 3.58
N TYR A 283 13.69 -24.66 4.19
CA TYR A 283 13.32 -24.38 5.58
C TYR A 283 14.10 -25.24 6.62
N ARG A 284 14.99 -26.12 6.20
CA ARG A 284 15.77 -27.01 7.08
C ARG A 284 17.26 -26.70 7.08
N ASP A 285 17.70 -25.83 6.20
CA ASP A 285 19.11 -25.47 6.03
C ASP A 285 19.35 -24.01 6.41
N PHE A 286 19.91 -23.82 7.61
CA PHE A 286 20.21 -22.50 8.17
C PHE A 286 21.13 -21.64 7.30
N ARG A 287 21.89 -22.23 6.40
CA ARG A 287 22.86 -21.51 5.53
C ARG A 287 22.20 -20.50 4.61
N TRP A 288 20.92 -20.69 4.29
CA TRP A 288 20.14 -19.77 3.45
C TRP A 288 19.64 -18.55 4.20
N TRP A 289 19.46 -18.66 5.50
CA TRP A 289 18.76 -17.67 6.32
C TRP A 289 19.71 -16.66 6.96
N PHE A 290 19.22 -15.45 7.20
CA PHE A 290 19.81 -14.57 8.19
C PHE A 290 19.60 -15.14 9.59
N SER A 291 20.46 -14.76 10.57
CA SER A 291 20.40 -15.29 11.94
C SER A 291 19.03 -15.09 12.57
N GLU A 292 18.50 -13.86 12.53
CA GLU A 292 17.17 -13.52 13.05
C GLU A 292 16.07 -14.31 12.33
N GLY A 293 16.15 -14.44 11.00
CA GLY A 293 15.21 -15.24 10.20
C GLY A 293 15.21 -16.70 10.60
N TRP A 294 16.39 -17.28 10.85
CA TRP A 294 16.52 -18.65 11.30
C TRP A 294 15.92 -18.87 12.71
N GLU A 295 16.13 -17.91 13.62
CA GLU A 295 15.53 -17.93 14.95
C GLU A 295 14.00 -17.92 14.86
N VAL A 296 13.43 -17.04 14.03
CA VAL A 296 11.97 -16.96 13.81
C VAL A 296 11.44 -18.27 13.21
N VAL A 297 12.04 -18.78 12.14
CA VAL A 297 11.63 -20.03 11.49
C VAL A 297 11.63 -21.20 12.47
N THR A 298 12.67 -21.29 13.30
CA THR A 298 12.81 -22.36 14.29
C THR A 298 11.79 -22.22 15.41
N LYS A 299 11.62 -21.02 15.95
CA LYS A 299 10.70 -20.73 17.06
C LYS A 299 9.24 -20.91 16.65
N GLU A 300 8.87 -20.40 15.50
CA GLU A 300 7.50 -20.42 14.98
C GLU A 300 7.19 -21.69 14.15
N HIS A 301 8.18 -22.59 14.01
CA HIS A 301 8.08 -23.85 13.27
C HIS A 301 7.63 -23.68 11.82
N TRP A 302 8.08 -22.64 11.14
CA TRP A 302 7.72 -22.39 9.75
C TRP A 302 8.27 -23.46 8.83
N GLN A 303 7.45 -23.92 7.89
CA GLN A 303 7.82 -24.93 6.88
C GLN A 303 7.39 -24.52 5.46
N ALA A 304 6.60 -23.46 5.34
CA ALA A 304 6.00 -22.98 4.10
C ALA A 304 5.57 -21.50 4.25
N PRO A 305 5.21 -20.81 3.18
CA PRO A 305 4.51 -19.52 3.21
C PRO A 305 3.25 -19.59 4.07
N LEU A 306 2.83 -18.46 4.61
CA LEU A 306 1.57 -18.40 5.37
C LEU A 306 0.39 -18.78 4.46
N TYR A 307 -0.59 -19.52 5.00
CA TYR A 307 -1.74 -20.08 4.28
C TYR A 307 -1.42 -21.25 3.33
N TRP A 308 -0.19 -21.80 3.38
CA TRP A 308 0.08 -23.11 2.83
C TRP A 308 -0.05 -24.16 3.92
N GLU A 309 -0.74 -25.24 3.63
CA GLU A 309 -1.03 -26.30 4.60
C GLU A 309 -0.96 -27.68 3.94
N VAL A 310 -0.76 -28.74 4.75
CA VAL A 310 -0.68 -30.11 4.24
C VAL A 310 -2.02 -30.80 4.43
N HIS A 311 -2.61 -31.29 3.33
CA HIS A 311 -3.77 -32.17 3.34
C HIS A 311 -3.44 -33.47 2.62
N ASP A 312 -3.68 -34.60 3.27
CA ASP A 312 -3.42 -35.95 2.74
C ASP A 312 -1.98 -36.13 2.19
N GLY A 313 -1.01 -35.47 2.85
CA GLY A 313 0.39 -35.50 2.44
C GLY A 313 0.77 -34.58 1.27
N GLN A 314 -0.15 -33.79 0.77
CA GLN A 314 0.05 -32.84 -0.32
C GLN A 314 -0.01 -31.39 0.18
N TRP A 315 0.91 -30.54 -0.29
CA TRP A 315 0.88 -29.11 -0.01
C TRP A 315 -0.26 -28.42 -0.79
N MET A 316 -1.03 -27.64 -0.06
CA MET A 316 -2.18 -26.89 -0.56
C MET A 316 -2.02 -25.41 -0.23
N ILE A 317 -2.58 -24.54 -1.06
CA ILE A 317 -2.65 -23.09 -0.88
C ILE A 317 -4.10 -22.72 -0.57
N ARG A 318 -4.32 -21.99 0.52
CA ARG A 318 -5.65 -21.46 0.89
C ARG A 318 -5.78 -20.01 0.45
N ASP A 319 -6.81 -19.73 -0.33
CA ASP A 319 -7.20 -18.38 -0.75
C ASP A 319 -8.71 -18.14 -0.58
N PHE A 320 -9.24 -16.99 -1.02
CA PHE A 320 -10.67 -16.68 -0.94
C PHE A 320 -11.56 -17.61 -1.76
N THR A 321 -11.02 -18.37 -2.68
CA THR A 321 -11.77 -19.34 -3.52
C THR A 321 -11.77 -20.75 -2.93
N GLY A 322 -10.93 -20.98 -1.91
CA GLY A 322 -10.85 -22.27 -1.21
C GLY A 322 -9.42 -22.80 -1.11
N LEU A 323 -9.30 -24.12 -1.13
CA LEU A 323 -8.06 -24.85 -0.98
C LEU A 323 -7.63 -25.46 -2.32
N HIS A 324 -6.42 -25.14 -2.77
CA HIS A 324 -5.89 -25.50 -4.09
C HIS A 324 -4.56 -26.24 -3.98
N THR A 325 -4.28 -27.17 -4.87
CA THR A 325 -2.93 -27.77 -4.91
C THR A 325 -1.91 -26.74 -5.39
N VAL A 326 -0.66 -26.86 -4.93
CA VAL A 326 0.43 -25.98 -5.39
C VAL A 326 0.59 -26.07 -6.90
N GLU A 327 0.44 -27.27 -7.47
CA GLU A 327 0.56 -27.48 -8.92
C GLU A 327 -0.50 -26.73 -9.71
N SER A 328 -1.74 -26.63 -9.19
CA SER A 328 -2.82 -25.88 -9.86
C SER A 328 -2.64 -24.38 -9.85
N LYS A 329 -1.81 -23.88 -8.93
CA LYS A 329 -1.45 -22.48 -8.75
C LYS A 329 0.03 -22.20 -9.04
N ALA A 330 0.72 -23.11 -9.73
CA ALA A 330 2.18 -23.06 -9.89
C ALA A 330 2.69 -21.79 -10.58
N ASP A 331 1.94 -21.28 -11.54
CA ASP A 331 2.28 -20.07 -12.32
C ASP A 331 1.79 -18.76 -11.68
N GLU A 332 1.14 -18.81 -10.51
CA GLU A 332 0.80 -17.61 -9.75
C GLU A 332 1.98 -17.15 -8.89
N PRO A 333 2.14 -15.83 -8.62
CA PRO A 333 3.16 -15.33 -7.72
C PRO A 333 3.05 -15.96 -6.33
N VAL A 334 4.18 -16.39 -5.74
CA VAL A 334 4.17 -16.75 -4.33
C VAL A 334 3.77 -15.53 -3.50
N SER A 335 2.88 -15.75 -2.56
CA SER A 335 2.36 -14.69 -1.70
C SER A 335 2.40 -15.07 -0.23
N HIS A 336 2.31 -14.06 0.65
CA HIS A 336 2.35 -14.23 2.10
C HIS A 336 3.68 -14.84 2.60
N VAL A 337 4.77 -14.35 2.03
CA VAL A 337 6.15 -14.65 2.45
C VAL A 337 6.74 -13.47 3.22
N SER A 338 7.53 -13.75 4.24
CA SER A 338 8.31 -12.75 4.97
C SER A 338 9.53 -12.29 4.16
N TYR A 339 10.14 -11.18 4.57
CA TYR A 339 11.45 -10.78 4.04
C TYR A 339 12.51 -11.87 4.21
N PHE A 340 12.48 -12.59 5.34
CA PHE A 340 13.42 -13.66 5.60
C PHE A 340 13.25 -14.82 4.63
N GLU A 341 12.02 -15.22 4.32
CA GLU A 341 11.72 -16.28 3.34
C GLU A 341 12.15 -15.86 1.93
N ALA A 342 11.82 -14.63 1.53
CA ALA A 342 12.23 -14.07 0.24
C ALA A 342 13.77 -14.01 0.09
N SER A 343 14.47 -13.57 1.14
CA SER A 343 15.93 -13.51 1.15
C SER A 343 16.58 -14.89 1.14
N ALA A 344 16.01 -15.87 1.86
CA ALA A 344 16.49 -17.24 1.89
C ALA A 344 16.36 -17.90 0.51
N TYR A 345 15.21 -17.73 -0.14
CA TYR A 345 15.01 -18.17 -1.52
C TYR A 345 16.04 -17.53 -2.47
N ALA A 346 16.18 -16.20 -2.42
CA ALA A 346 17.11 -15.50 -3.30
C ALA A 346 18.54 -16.02 -3.15
N LYS A 347 19.01 -16.21 -1.92
CA LYS A 347 20.33 -16.79 -1.64
C LYS A 347 20.46 -18.23 -2.13
N TRP A 348 19.43 -19.07 -1.95
CA TRP A 348 19.40 -20.43 -2.47
C TRP A 348 19.50 -20.45 -4.01
N ALA A 349 18.83 -19.53 -4.67
CA ALA A 349 18.85 -19.36 -6.13
C ALA A 349 20.14 -18.73 -6.67
N GLY A 350 21.12 -18.40 -5.80
CA GLY A 350 22.37 -17.72 -6.20
C GLY A 350 22.14 -16.26 -6.59
N LYS A 351 21.11 -15.62 -6.06
CA LYS A 351 20.67 -14.25 -6.34
C LYS A 351 20.54 -13.44 -5.04
N ARG A 352 20.04 -12.23 -5.15
CA ARG A 352 19.64 -11.37 -4.03
C ARG A 352 18.27 -10.72 -4.29
N LEU A 353 17.69 -10.07 -3.30
CA LEU A 353 16.57 -9.16 -3.53
C LEU A 353 17.09 -7.84 -4.12
N PRO A 354 16.27 -7.10 -4.91
CA PRO A 354 16.63 -5.77 -5.36
C PRO A 354 16.64 -4.78 -4.19
N THR A 355 17.39 -3.70 -4.31
CA THR A 355 17.16 -2.49 -3.51
C THR A 355 15.89 -1.79 -4.00
N GLU A 356 15.29 -0.90 -3.18
CA GLU A 356 14.13 -0.12 -3.64
C GLU A 356 14.48 0.79 -4.83
N ALA A 357 15.71 1.27 -4.92
CA ALA A 357 16.17 2.11 -6.03
C ALA A 357 16.33 1.31 -7.34
N GLU A 358 16.85 0.09 -7.28
CA GLU A 358 16.92 -0.82 -8.42
C GLU A 358 15.50 -1.20 -8.90
N TRP A 359 14.61 -1.50 -7.95
CA TRP A 359 13.22 -1.82 -8.27
C TRP A 359 12.53 -0.63 -8.97
N GLU A 360 12.63 0.59 -8.42
CA GLU A 360 12.00 1.78 -8.99
C GLU A 360 12.58 2.12 -10.36
N LYS A 361 13.92 2.00 -10.54
CA LYS A 361 14.57 2.21 -11.83
C LYS A 361 14.06 1.21 -12.87
N ALA A 362 14.03 -0.07 -12.55
CA ALA A 362 13.56 -1.12 -13.44
C ALA A 362 12.06 -0.98 -13.79
N ALA A 363 11.27 -0.41 -12.86
CA ALA A 363 9.85 -0.18 -13.05
C ALA A 363 9.57 0.99 -14.00
N CYS A 364 10.19 2.15 -13.78
CA CYS A 364 9.70 3.41 -14.35
C CYS A 364 10.73 4.25 -15.10
N PHE A 365 11.99 3.84 -15.20
CA PHE A 365 13.01 4.62 -15.91
C PHE A 365 13.35 4.02 -17.27
N ASP A 366 13.29 4.86 -18.30
CA ASP A 366 13.68 4.51 -19.67
C ASP A 366 15.06 5.11 -19.97
N SER A 367 16.11 4.28 -19.92
CA SER A 367 17.49 4.73 -20.16
C SER A 367 17.73 5.18 -21.60
N SER A 368 16.90 4.79 -22.56
CA SER A 368 17.04 5.21 -23.97
C SER A 368 16.57 6.65 -24.19
N THR A 369 15.57 7.10 -23.44
CA THR A 369 15.03 8.46 -23.52
C THR A 369 15.44 9.33 -22.33
N LEU A 370 16.03 8.73 -21.29
CA LEU A 370 16.34 9.34 -20.00
C LEU A 370 15.09 9.87 -19.27
N GLU A 371 13.93 9.29 -19.59
CA GLU A 371 12.66 9.70 -19.02
C GLU A 371 12.26 8.77 -17.86
N ARG A 372 11.71 9.36 -16.85
CA ARG A 372 11.07 8.68 -15.74
C ARG A 372 9.56 8.74 -15.92
N LYS A 373 8.91 7.59 -15.86
CA LYS A 373 7.46 7.43 -16.04
C LYS A 373 6.76 7.26 -14.69
N ALA A 374 5.50 7.66 -14.60
CA ALA A 374 4.71 7.49 -13.37
C ALA A 374 4.44 6.01 -13.05
N PHE A 375 4.27 5.18 -14.08
CA PHE A 375 4.03 3.74 -13.98
C PHE A 375 4.90 2.97 -14.97
N PRO A 376 5.09 1.65 -14.80
CA PRO A 376 5.88 0.83 -15.72
C PRO A 376 5.47 0.98 -17.20
N TRP A 377 4.18 1.18 -17.47
CA TRP A 377 3.60 1.33 -18.80
C TRP A 377 3.49 2.79 -19.28
N GLY A 378 3.92 3.78 -18.52
CA GLY A 378 3.89 5.21 -18.89
C GLY A 378 3.13 6.08 -17.89
N GLU A 379 2.52 7.17 -18.40
CA GLU A 379 1.91 8.22 -17.56
C GLU A 379 0.43 7.99 -17.21
N ARG A 380 -0.19 6.95 -17.74
CA ARG A 380 -1.61 6.71 -17.51
C ARG A 380 -1.85 5.94 -16.22
N VAL A 381 -2.89 6.32 -15.48
CA VAL A 381 -3.38 5.58 -14.30
C VAL A 381 -3.55 4.11 -14.63
N ALA A 382 -3.33 3.26 -13.64
CA ALA A 382 -3.59 1.84 -13.74
C ALA A 382 -5.05 1.58 -14.15
N ASP A 383 -5.26 0.59 -15.00
CA ASP A 383 -6.57 0.06 -15.33
C ASP A 383 -6.54 -1.47 -15.28
N SER A 384 -7.71 -2.08 -15.37
CA SER A 384 -7.86 -3.53 -15.24
C SER A 384 -7.13 -4.36 -16.32
N SER A 385 -6.57 -3.74 -17.36
CA SER A 385 -5.76 -4.42 -18.38
C SER A 385 -4.27 -4.39 -18.13
N LYS A 386 -3.80 -3.61 -17.13
CA LYS A 386 -2.38 -3.34 -16.88
C LYS A 386 -1.87 -3.90 -15.58
N ALA A 387 -2.72 -3.98 -14.56
CA ALA A 387 -2.31 -4.44 -13.24
C ALA A 387 -3.49 -5.12 -12.51
N ASN A 388 -3.17 -6.06 -11.62
CA ASN A 388 -4.14 -6.67 -10.72
C ASN A 388 -4.23 -5.85 -9.44
N LEU A 389 -5.31 -5.08 -9.31
CA LEU A 389 -5.58 -4.19 -8.19
C LEU A 389 -6.99 -4.45 -7.65
N LEU A 390 -7.38 -3.82 -6.55
CA LEU A 390 -8.64 -4.07 -5.86
C LEU A 390 -9.88 -3.93 -6.78
N GLU A 391 -9.85 -2.99 -7.74
CA GLU A 391 -10.94 -2.76 -8.68
C GLU A 391 -11.14 -3.87 -9.71
N ASN A 392 -10.14 -4.74 -9.88
CA ASN A 392 -10.28 -5.92 -10.73
C ASN A 392 -11.23 -6.96 -10.12
N GLU A 393 -11.40 -6.95 -8.78
CA GLU A 393 -12.29 -7.86 -8.04
C GLU A 393 -11.96 -9.35 -8.25
N HIS A 394 -10.68 -9.66 -8.47
CA HIS A 394 -10.22 -11.06 -8.57
C HIS A 394 -10.07 -11.72 -7.20
N TRP A 395 -9.87 -10.91 -6.15
CA TRP A 395 -9.70 -11.34 -4.76
C TRP A 395 -8.57 -12.36 -4.56
N GLY A 396 -7.55 -12.27 -5.39
CA GLY A 396 -6.37 -13.13 -5.35
C GLY A 396 -5.32 -12.67 -6.34
N VAL A 397 -4.16 -13.29 -6.29
CA VAL A 397 -3.10 -13.07 -7.27
C VAL A 397 -3.52 -13.68 -8.62
N ALA A 398 -3.04 -13.08 -9.71
CA ALA A 398 -3.27 -13.59 -11.05
C ALA A 398 -2.04 -14.35 -11.57
N PRO A 399 -2.20 -15.27 -12.52
CA PRO A 399 -1.08 -15.95 -13.14
C PRO A 399 -0.04 -14.95 -13.71
N ILE A 400 1.24 -15.25 -13.58
CA ILE A 400 2.33 -14.43 -14.13
C ILE A 400 2.15 -14.33 -15.65
N GLY A 401 2.21 -13.09 -16.18
CA GLY A 401 1.96 -12.81 -17.59
C GLY A 401 0.49 -12.52 -17.93
N ALA A 402 -0.41 -12.44 -16.95
CA ALA A 402 -1.82 -12.11 -17.17
C ALA A 402 -2.03 -10.64 -17.61
N PHE A 403 -1.07 -9.75 -17.33
CA PHE A 403 -1.14 -8.31 -17.64
C PHE A 403 -0.03 -7.86 -18.61
N PRO A 404 -0.05 -8.30 -19.89
CA PRO A 404 1.04 -8.01 -20.84
C PRO A 404 1.22 -6.52 -21.14
N ASN A 405 0.17 -5.72 -20.97
CA ASN A 405 0.18 -4.27 -21.20
C ASN A 405 0.75 -3.47 -20.02
N GLY A 406 1.03 -4.14 -18.89
CA GLY A 406 1.54 -3.55 -17.66
C GLY A 406 3.05 -3.68 -17.46
N LYS A 407 3.77 -4.23 -18.46
CA LYS A 407 5.23 -4.42 -18.35
C LYS A 407 6.01 -3.11 -18.46
N SER A 408 7.15 -3.06 -17.78
CA SER A 408 8.10 -1.95 -17.91
C SER A 408 8.85 -1.96 -19.24
N VAL A 409 9.60 -0.90 -19.53
CA VAL A 409 10.48 -0.82 -20.71
C VAL A 409 11.55 -1.90 -20.74
N HIS A 410 11.99 -2.37 -19.56
CA HIS A 410 12.93 -3.48 -19.41
C HIS A 410 12.28 -4.86 -19.56
N GLY A 411 10.96 -4.91 -19.79
CA GLY A 411 10.20 -6.13 -19.92
C GLY A 411 9.86 -6.81 -18.59
N CYS A 412 9.98 -6.13 -17.46
CA CYS A 412 9.53 -6.65 -16.18
C CYS A 412 8.00 -6.63 -16.12
N GLN A 413 7.40 -7.80 -15.85
CA GLN A 413 5.95 -7.99 -15.79
C GLN A 413 5.45 -7.79 -14.36
N GLN A 414 4.21 -7.29 -14.23
CA GLN A 414 3.49 -7.22 -12.95
C GLN A 414 4.29 -6.56 -11.82
N MET A 415 5.01 -5.46 -12.15
CA MET A 415 5.68 -4.65 -11.13
C MET A 415 4.69 -3.81 -10.31
N ILE A 416 3.47 -3.67 -10.77
CA ILE A 416 2.37 -3.04 -10.04
C ILE A 416 1.25 -4.07 -9.90
N GLY A 417 0.73 -4.20 -8.67
CA GLY A 417 -0.36 -5.11 -8.33
C GLY A 417 0.13 -6.52 -7.99
N ASP A 418 -0.79 -7.45 -7.88
CA ASP A 418 -0.61 -8.84 -7.43
C ASP A 418 -0.05 -8.97 -6.02
N VAL A 419 1.24 -8.72 -5.80
CA VAL A 419 1.91 -8.81 -4.50
C VAL A 419 2.82 -7.62 -4.25
N TRP A 420 2.87 -7.12 -3.03
CA TRP A 420 3.92 -6.23 -2.58
C TRP A 420 5.28 -6.92 -2.63
N GLU A 421 6.25 -6.31 -3.28
CA GLU A 421 7.56 -6.91 -3.49
C GLU A 421 8.57 -6.47 -2.44
N TRP A 422 9.11 -7.43 -1.68
CA TRP A 422 10.19 -7.18 -0.74
C TRP A 422 11.46 -6.67 -1.43
N THR A 423 12.07 -5.65 -0.84
CA THR A 423 13.38 -5.14 -1.23
C THR A 423 14.39 -5.31 -0.09
N THR A 424 15.70 -5.23 -0.39
CA THR A 424 16.74 -5.25 0.66
C THR A 424 16.79 -3.97 1.46
N SER A 425 16.17 -2.88 0.97
CA SER A 425 16.24 -1.56 1.59
C SER A 425 15.55 -1.51 2.93
N ASP A 426 16.22 -0.91 3.91
CA ASP A 426 15.61 -0.57 5.18
C ASP A 426 14.68 0.63 5.01
N TYR A 427 13.58 0.65 5.76
CA TYR A 427 12.69 1.78 5.78
C TYR A 427 13.28 2.90 6.64
N VAL A 428 13.93 3.83 5.97
CA VAL A 428 14.58 5.00 6.55
C VAL A 428 14.14 6.27 5.81
N PRO A 429 14.25 7.46 6.41
CA PRO A 429 13.94 8.70 5.73
C PRO A 429 14.89 8.92 4.55
N TYR A 430 14.37 9.45 3.45
CA TYR A 430 15.22 9.88 2.34
C TYR A 430 16.09 11.10 2.75
N PRO A 431 17.25 11.30 2.12
CA PRO A 431 18.08 12.48 2.37
C PRO A 431 17.28 13.77 2.15
N GLY A 432 17.23 14.62 3.18
CA GLY A 432 16.43 15.85 3.14
C GLY A 432 14.94 15.69 3.46
N PHE A 433 14.54 14.53 3.97
CA PHE A 433 13.17 14.28 4.43
C PHE A 433 12.66 15.38 5.37
N LYS A 434 11.41 15.76 5.19
CA LYS A 434 10.65 16.62 6.09
C LYS A 434 9.30 15.98 6.35
N SER A 435 8.92 15.81 7.61
CA SER A 435 7.57 15.35 7.95
C SER A 435 6.53 16.36 7.45
N GLU A 436 5.59 15.91 6.65
CA GLU A 436 4.43 16.69 6.21
C GLU A 436 3.18 16.30 7.00
N PHE A 437 3.23 15.13 7.65
CA PHE A 437 2.11 14.54 8.37
C PHE A 437 2.61 13.99 9.70
N ASP A 438 2.51 14.82 10.75
CA ASP A 438 2.97 14.47 12.09
C ASP A 438 2.40 13.13 12.57
N GLU A 439 3.26 12.33 13.22
CA GLU A 439 2.89 11.00 13.76
C GLU A 439 2.35 10.00 12.70
N TYR A 440 2.60 10.21 11.41
CA TYR A 440 2.10 9.32 10.37
C TYR A 440 3.15 8.31 9.92
N ASN A 441 4.17 8.72 9.15
CA ASN A 441 5.19 7.84 8.58
C ASN A 441 6.52 7.84 9.35
N ASP A 442 6.91 8.97 9.89
CA ASP A 442 8.24 9.23 10.47
C ASP A 442 8.56 8.34 11.69
N LYS A 443 7.57 8.03 12.50
CA LYS A 443 7.75 7.16 13.69
C LYS A 443 8.06 5.70 13.37
N TRP A 444 7.95 5.29 12.10
CA TRP A 444 8.17 3.92 11.67
C TRP A 444 9.54 3.68 11.01
N PHE A 445 10.39 4.70 10.91
CA PHE A 445 11.71 4.63 10.28
C PHE A 445 12.74 3.79 11.07
N VAL A 446 12.35 2.63 11.57
CA VAL A 446 13.27 1.74 12.28
C VAL A 446 12.82 0.28 12.19
N ASN A 447 13.79 -0.62 11.97
CA ASN A 447 13.58 -2.09 11.97
C ASN A 447 12.49 -2.61 11.01
N GLN A 448 12.26 -1.91 9.91
CA GLN A 448 11.32 -2.33 8.88
C GLN A 448 12.00 -2.36 7.52
N LYS A 449 11.46 -3.17 6.61
CA LYS A 449 11.93 -3.30 5.23
C LYS A 449 10.92 -2.67 4.28
N VAL A 450 11.43 -2.08 3.20
CA VAL A 450 10.59 -1.47 2.16
C VAL A 450 10.02 -2.54 1.24
N LEU A 451 8.72 -2.41 0.93
CA LEU A 451 8.04 -3.15 -0.12
C LEU A 451 7.54 -2.17 -1.20
N ARG A 452 7.50 -2.65 -2.44
CA ARG A 452 7.13 -1.85 -3.60
C ARG A 452 6.05 -2.54 -4.42
N GLY A 453 5.31 -1.77 -5.24
CA GLY A 453 4.47 -2.27 -6.31
C GLY A 453 2.97 -2.43 -6.01
N GLY A 454 2.55 -2.50 -4.77
CA GLY A 454 1.15 -2.78 -4.43
C GLY A 454 0.78 -4.25 -4.53
N SER A 455 -0.44 -4.59 -4.16
CA SER A 455 -0.99 -5.93 -4.25
C SER A 455 -2.38 -5.92 -4.92
N PHE A 456 -2.97 -7.10 -5.13
CA PHE A 456 -4.35 -7.19 -5.63
C PHE A 456 -5.38 -6.51 -4.70
N ALA A 457 -5.02 -6.27 -3.44
CA ALA A 457 -5.86 -5.58 -2.47
C ALA A 457 -5.64 -4.06 -2.44
N THR A 458 -4.63 -3.56 -3.17
CA THR A 458 -4.33 -2.12 -3.22
C THR A 458 -5.30 -1.40 -4.15
N PRO A 459 -5.97 -0.31 -3.69
CA PRO A 459 -6.84 0.49 -4.56
C PRO A 459 -6.06 1.18 -5.69
N GLN A 460 -6.66 1.21 -6.88
CA GLN A 460 -6.08 1.79 -8.10
C GLN A 460 -5.68 3.26 -7.93
N LEU A 461 -6.49 4.06 -7.23
CA LEU A 461 -6.23 5.48 -7.01
C LEU A 461 -5.15 5.75 -5.95
N HIS A 462 -4.71 4.69 -5.26
CA HIS A 462 -3.73 4.76 -4.18
C HIS A 462 -2.32 4.43 -4.63
N ILE A 463 -2.18 3.55 -5.64
CA ILE A 463 -0.89 3.02 -6.10
C ILE A 463 -0.15 3.98 -7.04
N ARG A 464 1.17 4.00 -6.95
CA ARG A 464 2.14 4.66 -7.83
C ARG A 464 3.51 4.01 -7.72
N SER A 465 4.38 4.19 -8.69
CA SER A 465 5.70 3.56 -8.69
C SER A 465 6.61 4.02 -7.55
N THR A 466 6.38 5.23 -7.00
CA THR A 466 7.16 5.78 -5.89
C THR A 466 6.68 5.34 -4.52
N TYR A 467 5.49 4.73 -4.42
CA TYR A 467 4.90 4.36 -3.13
C TYR A 467 5.80 3.38 -2.37
N ARG A 468 6.08 3.71 -1.11
CA ARG A 468 6.89 2.93 -0.18
C ARG A 468 6.01 2.34 0.91
N ASN A 469 5.71 1.05 0.82
CA ASN A 469 5.13 0.31 1.94
C ASN A 469 6.23 -0.29 2.81
N PHE A 470 5.92 -0.61 4.06
CA PHE A 470 6.93 -1.05 5.01
C PHE A 470 6.32 -1.99 6.07
N PHE A 471 7.07 -3.05 6.38
CA PHE A 471 6.71 -4.03 7.41
C PHE A 471 7.97 -4.59 8.10
N HIS A 472 7.80 -5.13 9.30
CA HIS A 472 8.88 -5.87 9.95
C HIS A 472 9.27 -7.10 9.13
N ALA A 473 10.54 -7.47 9.17
CA ALA A 473 11.10 -8.53 8.33
C ALA A 473 10.46 -9.92 8.53
N HIS A 474 9.86 -10.19 9.67
CA HIS A 474 9.18 -11.44 9.97
C HIS A 474 7.68 -11.47 9.62
N GLU A 475 7.08 -10.31 9.30
CA GLU A 475 5.65 -10.25 8.97
C GLU A 475 5.38 -10.86 7.60
N ARG A 476 4.27 -11.61 7.47
CA ARG A 476 3.88 -12.31 6.25
C ARG A 476 2.36 -12.45 6.04
N TRP A 477 1.57 -11.77 6.88
CA TRP A 477 0.10 -11.80 6.76
C TRP A 477 -0.43 -10.91 5.65
N MET A 478 0.32 -9.88 5.27
CA MET A 478 0.02 -9.06 4.10
C MET A 478 0.27 -9.85 2.80
N VAL A 479 -0.25 -9.35 1.68
CA VAL A 479 -0.04 -9.96 0.36
C VAL A 479 1.33 -9.55 -0.17
N SER A 480 2.39 -10.16 0.37
CA SER A 480 3.79 -9.92 0.05
C SER A 480 4.39 -11.07 -0.76
N GLY A 481 5.15 -10.73 -1.77
CA GLY A 481 5.94 -11.64 -2.59
C GLY A 481 7.27 -10.97 -2.94
N PHE A 482 7.92 -11.35 -4.04
CA PHE A 482 9.19 -10.77 -4.44
C PHE A 482 9.62 -11.18 -5.86
N ARG A 483 10.59 -10.47 -6.37
CA ARG A 483 11.46 -10.88 -7.49
C ARG A 483 12.92 -10.79 -7.06
N CYS A 484 13.83 -11.46 -7.76
CA CYS A 484 15.24 -11.39 -7.44
C CYS A 484 15.99 -10.44 -8.36
N ALA A 485 17.18 -10.03 -7.90
CA ALA A 485 18.19 -9.27 -8.64
C ALA A 485 19.55 -9.98 -8.56
N GLN A 486 20.49 -9.54 -9.39
CA GLN A 486 21.86 -10.04 -9.45
C GLN A 486 22.79 -8.89 -9.85
N ASP A 487 23.98 -8.88 -9.29
CA ASP A 487 25.05 -7.97 -9.73
C ASP A 487 25.62 -8.44 -11.07
N LEU A 488 26.00 -7.49 -11.94
CA LEU A 488 26.61 -7.75 -13.26
C LEU A 488 28.10 -7.50 -13.24
#